data_0b4b4b80f4ed0a8b9750fa46bfa0ec3e
#
_entry.id   0b4b4b80f4ed0a8b9750fa46bfa0ec3e
#
_cell.length_a   1.000
_cell.length_b   1.000
_cell.length_c   1.000
_cell.angle_alpha   90.00
_cell.angle_beta   90.00
_cell.angle_gamma   90.00
#
_symmetry.space_group_name_H-M   'P 1'
#
loop_
_entity.id
_entity.type
_entity.pdbx_description
1 polymer ?
#
loop_
_entity_poly.entity_id
_entity_poly.type
_entity_poly.pdbx_seq_one_letter_code
_entity_poly.pdbx_strand_id
1 'polypeptide(L)'
;NKNLALWVTLRGTRTVVEENGGFLFKGQMELKTLSTMEYALVKELKGFLTRVPNVKYLGESSSEEGSVLSFEIQEPLPLMDILGNIPLVQNVVAQGDNVKLSLN
;
A
#
# COMPACT_ATOMS: atom_id res chain seq x y z
N ASN A 1 -19.86 -4.57 -7.48
CA ASN A 1 -19.81 -3.92 -6.42
C ASN A 1 -19.48 -4.61 -5.17
N LYS A 2 -18.42 -5.36 -5.06
CA LYS A 2 -17.92 -5.90 -3.86
C LYS A 2 -16.83 -5.02 -3.35
N ASN A 3 -16.99 -4.56 -2.13
CA ASN A 3 -15.95 -3.77 -1.50
C ASN A 3 -14.81 -4.69 -1.10
N LEU A 4 -13.73 -4.61 -1.84
CA LEU A 4 -12.53 -5.36 -1.52
C LEU A 4 -11.66 -4.51 -0.61
N ALA A 5 -11.14 -5.13 0.43
CA ALA A 5 -10.26 -4.45 1.35
C ALA A 5 -8.91 -5.14 1.35
N LEU A 6 -7.86 -4.35 1.26
CA LEU A 6 -6.49 -4.83 1.32
C LEU A 6 -5.81 -4.25 2.52
N TRP A 7 -4.85 -4.97 3.06
CA TRP A 7 -4.09 -4.51 4.20
C TRP A 7 -2.65 -4.25 3.81
N VAL A 8 -2.14 -3.11 4.25
CA VAL A 8 -0.75 -2.73 4.06
C VAL A 8 -0.11 -2.67 5.43
N THR A 9 0.98 -3.40 5.61
CA THR A 9 1.73 -3.39 6.85
C THR A 9 2.96 -2.51 6.66
N LEU A 10 3.17 -1.58 7.58
CA LEU A 10 4.28 -0.64 7.52
C LEU A 10 5.31 -0.98 8.57
N ARG A 11 6.57 -1.11 8.15
CA ARG A 11 7.69 -1.39 9.04
C ARG A 11 8.78 -0.38 8.78
N GLY A 12 8.79 0.69 9.54
CA GLY A 12 9.78 1.73 9.36
C GLY A 12 9.48 2.94 10.20
N THR A 13 9.97 4.08 9.74
CA THR A 13 9.90 5.32 10.49
C THR A 13 8.79 6.20 9.93
N ARG A 14 7.97 6.73 10.81
CA ARG A 14 6.95 7.70 10.46
C ARG A 14 7.32 9.04 11.02
N THR A 15 7.21 10.07 10.17
CA THR A 15 7.42 11.43 10.60
C THR A 15 6.07 12.14 10.51
N VAL A 16 5.57 12.58 11.65
CA VAL A 16 4.27 13.23 11.70
C VAL A 16 4.37 14.63 11.11
N VAL A 17 3.46 14.94 10.19
CA VAL A 17 3.34 16.25 9.61
C VAL A 17 2.09 16.88 10.22
N GLU A 18 2.23 18.00 10.89
CA GLU A 18 1.13 18.59 11.64
C GLU A 18 -0.05 18.98 10.78
N GLU A 19 0.22 19.45 9.58
CA GLU A 19 -0.86 19.84 8.68
C GLU A 19 -1.57 18.60 8.18
N ASN A 20 -2.88 18.57 8.32
CA ASN A 20 -3.74 17.52 7.78
C ASN A 20 -3.64 16.17 8.49
N GLY A 21 -2.95 16.10 9.62
CA GLY A 21 -2.86 14.83 10.35
C GLY A 21 -2.17 13.71 9.62
N GLY A 22 -1.39 14.04 8.59
CA GLY A 22 -0.69 13.03 7.81
C GLY A 22 0.67 12.70 8.38
N PHE A 23 1.36 11.79 7.71
CA PHE A 23 2.72 11.44 8.08
C PHE A 23 3.52 11.10 6.83
N LEU A 24 4.84 11.21 6.97
CA LEU A 24 5.77 10.73 5.95
C LEU A 24 6.30 9.39 6.42
N PHE A 25 6.43 8.46 5.50
CA PHE A 25 6.87 7.12 5.84
C PHE A 25 8.13 6.75 5.06
N LYS A 26 9.06 6.10 5.74
CA LYS A 26 10.27 5.55 5.13
C LYS A 26 10.48 4.16 5.72
N GLY A 27 10.72 3.16 4.87
CA GLY A 27 10.96 1.81 5.34
C GLY A 27 10.30 0.78 4.45
N GLN A 28 9.97 -0.37 5.01
CA GLN A 28 9.34 -1.45 4.26
C GLN A 28 7.83 -1.38 4.32
N MET A 29 7.21 -1.65 3.19
CA MET A 29 5.76 -1.71 3.07
C MET A 29 5.39 -3.06 2.47
N GLU A 30 4.48 -3.77 3.11
CA GLU A 30 3.99 -5.04 2.59
C GLU A 30 2.51 -4.91 2.27
N LEU A 31 2.17 -5.15 1.02
CA LEU A 31 0.79 -5.10 0.56
C LEU A 31 0.24 -6.52 0.49
N LYS A 32 -0.76 -6.82 1.30
CA LYS A 32 -1.37 -8.14 1.34
C LYS A 32 -2.63 -8.15 0.49
N THR A 33 -2.66 -9.06 -0.49
CA THR A 33 -3.80 -9.20 -1.37
C THR A 33 -4.59 -10.45 -1.00
N LEU A 34 -5.86 -10.46 -1.36
CA LEU A 34 -6.73 -11.60 -1.09
C LEU A 34 -6.60 -12.63 -2.20
N SER A 35 -6.76 -13.91 -1.86
CA SER A 35 -6.70 -14.98 -2.85
C SER A 35 -7.80 -14.88 -3.89
N THR A 36 -8.91 -14.24 -3.53
CA THR A 36 -10.04 -14.07 -4.45
C THR A 36 -9.88 -12.87 -5.37
N MET A 37 -8.82 -12.10 -5.19
CA MET A 37 -8.61 -10.90 -5.98
C MET A 37 -8.06 -11.23 -7.36
N GLU A 38 -8.60 -10.56 -8.39
CA GLU A 38 -8.12 -10.79 -9.74
C GLU A 38 -6.68 -10.32 -9.90
N TYR A 39 -5.89 -11.12 -10.60
CA TYR A 39 -4.49 -10.81 -10.79
C TYR A 39 -4.27 -9.47 -11.51
N ALA A 40 -5.19 -9.11 -12.40
CA ALA A 40 -5.10 -7.83 -13.10
C ALA A 40 -5.10 -6.64 -12.13
N LEU A 41 -5.90 -6.73 -11.07
CA LEU A 41 -5.96 -5.67 -10.06
C LEU A 41 -4.64 -5.60 -9.28
N VAL A 42 -4.08 -6.76 -8.96
CA VAL A 42 -2.79 -6.82 -8.25
C VAL A 42 -1.70 -6.17 -9.10
N LYS A 43 -1.70 -6.47 -10.40
CA LYS A 43 -0.72 -5.89 -11.31
C LYS A 43 -0.87 -4.38 -11.42
N GLU A 44 -2.10 -3.88 -11.41
CA GLU A 44 -2.33 -2.45 -11.47
C GLU A 44 -1.79 -1.74 -10.23
N LEU A 45 -2.04 -2.32 -9.06
CA LEU A 45 -1.54 -1.74 -7.81
C LEU A 45 -0.01 -1.74 -7.80
N LYS A 46 0.58 -2.85 -8.20
CA LYS A 46 2.02 -2.97 -8.27
C LYS A 46 2.61 -1.98 -9.25
N GLY A 47 1.99 -1.85 -10.43
CA GLY A 47 2.45 -0.94 -11.45
C GLY A 47 2.41 0.51 -11.01
N PHE A 48 1.34 0.89 -10.32
CA PHE A 48 1.23 2.25 -9.82
C PHE A 48 2.35 2.55 -8.82
N LEU A 49 2.54 1.64 -7.87
CA LEU A 49 3.53 1.85 -6.81
C LEU A 49 4.96 1.85 -7.35
N THR A 50 5.26 1.02 -8.34
CA THR A 50 6.61 0.98 -8.89
C THR A 50 6.95 2.21 -9.72
N ARG A 51 5.95 3.00 -10.12
CA ARG A 51 6.19 4.25 -10.83
C ARG A 51 6.48 5.43 -9.92
N VAL A 52 6.21 5.27 -8.63
CA VAL A 52 6.46 6.34 -7.66
C VAL A 52 7.96 6.43 -7.42
N PRO A 53 8.57 7.63 -7.52
CA PRO A 53 9.99 7.77 -7.23
C PRO A 53 10.31 7.36 -5.80
N ASN A 54 11.44 6.70 -5.62
CA ASN A 54 11.93 6.24 -4.32
C ASN A 54 11.14 5.09 -3.72
N VAL A 55 10.30 4.43 -4.51
CA VAL A 55 9.63 3.20 -4.13
C VAL A 55 10.25 2.07 -4.94
N LYS A 56 10.81 1.08 -4.23
CA LYS A 56 11.47 -0.04 -4.87
C LYS A 56 10.68 -1.32 -4.59
N TYR A 57 10.39 -2.07 -5.64
CA TYR A 57 9.71 -3.35 -5.50
C TYR A 57 10.74 -4.41 -5.09
N LEU A 58 10.47 -5.11 -4.00
CA LEU A 58 11.40 -6.11 -3.47
C LEU A 58 11.04 -7.54 -3.89
N GLY A 59 9.78 -7.82 -4.07
CA GLY A 59 9.38 -9.16 -4.46
C GLY A 59 7.97 -9.50 -4.01
N GLU A 60 7.57 -10.72 -4.34
CA GLU A 60 6.24 -11.19 -4.06
C GLU A 60 6.30 -12.60 -3.51
N SER A 61 5.43 -12.89 -2.53
CA SER A 61 5.28 -14.20 -1.96
C SER A 61 3.80 -14.59 -2.04
N SER A 62 3.51 -15.77 -2.59
CA SER A 62 2.13 -16.20 -2.76
C SER A 62 1.82 -17.41 -1.91
N SER A 63 0.57 -17.48 -1.43
CA SER A 63 0.09 -18.61 -0.65
C SER A 63 -1.38 -18.81 -0.95
N GLU A 64 -2.00 -19.79 -0.28
CA GLU A 64 -3.43 -20.04 -0.45
C GLU A 64 -4.28 -18.87 0.02
N GLU A 65 -3.75 -18.09 0.95
CA GLU A 65 -4.50 -16.97 1.50
C GLU A 65 -4.40 -15.71 0.63
N GLY A 66 -3.46 -15.68 -0.30
CA GLY A 66 -3.25 -14.53 -1.15
C GLY A 66 -1.78 -14.28 -1.38
N SER A 67 -1.44 -13.08 -1.78
CA SER A 67 -0.07 -12.70 -2.07
C SER A 67 0.36 -11.55 -1.19
N VAL A 68 1.66 -11.49 -0.91
CA VAL A 68 2.27 -10.37 -0.20
C VAL A 68 3.29 -9.74 -1.14
N LEU A 69 3.07 -8.48 -1.47
CA LEU A 69 3.98 -7.71 -2.31
C LEU A 69 4.81 -6.81 -1.40
N SER A 70 6.12 -6.91 -1.51
CA SER A 70 7.03 -6.16 -0.65
C SER A 70 7.65 -5.01 -1.41
N PHE A 71 7.67 -3.84 -0.77
CA PHE A 71 8.24 -2.63 -1.34
C PHE A 71 9.13 -1.95 -0.30
N GLU A 72 10.09 -1.18 -0.79
CA GLU A 72 10.92 -0.36 0.08
C GLU A 72 10.72 1.11 -0.29
N ILE A 73 10.35 1.90 0.71
CA ILE A 73 10.23 3.34 0.55
C ILE A 73 11.56 3.94 0.98
N GLN A 74 12.33 4.42 0.01
CA GLN A 74 13.73 4.81 0.23
C GLN A 74 13.91 6.20 0.80
N GLU A 75 12.89 7.04 0.68
CA GLU A 75 12.90 8.38 1.22
C GLU A 75 11.56 8.65 1.90
N PRO A 76 11.49 9.52 2.91
CA PRO A 76 10.19 9.82 3.54
C PRO A 76 9.19 10.32 2.51
N LEU A 77 8.09 9.61 2.35
CA LEU A 77 7.06 9.94 1.38
C LEU A 77 5.69 10.03 2.05
N PRO A 78 4.79 10.87 1.52
CA PRO A 78 3.42 10.96 2.05
C PRO A 78 2.61 9.76 1.60
N LEU A 79 2.82 8.65 2.27
CA LEU A 79 2.28 7.35 1.85
C LEU A 79 0.76 7.32 1.75
N MET A 80 0.06 7.96 2.69
CA MET A 80 -1.40 7.97 2.65
C MET A 80 -1.93 8.66 1.39
N ASP A 81 -1.27 9.76 1.00
CA ASP A 81 -1.66 10.47 -0.22
C ASP A 81 -1.35 9.63 -1.46
N ILE A 82 -0.21 8.97 -1.45
CA ILE A 82 0.18 8.12 -2.57
C ILE A 82 -0.82 6.99 -2.76
N LEU A 83 -1.16 6.31 -1.68
CA LEU A 83 -2.12 5.20 -1.75
C LEU A 83 -3.51 5.70 -2.15
N GLY A 84 -3.90 6.86 -1.66
CA GLY A 84 -5.20 7.43 -2.00
C GLY A 84 -5.32 7.90 -3.44
N ASN A 85 -4.19 8.12 -4.12
CA ASN A 85 -4.21 8.53 -5.51
C ASN A 85 -4.25 7.37 -6.49
N ILE A 86 -4.18 6.14 -6.01
CA ILE A 86 -4.31 4.97 -6.88
C ILE A 86 -5.75 4.92 -7.39
N PRO A 87 -5.96 4.87 -8.72
CA PRO A 87 -7.34 4.96 -9.26
C PRO A 87 -8.30 3.92 -8.73
N LEU A 88 -7.80 2.73 -8.39
CA LEU A 88 -8.64 1.65 -7.88
C LEU A 88 -9.01 1.85 -6.41
N VAL A 89 -8.27 2.68 -5.70
CA VAL A 89 -8.46 2.83 -4.26
C VAL A 89 -9.54 3.87 -4.00
N GLN A 90 -10.56 3.46 -3.27
CA GLN A 90 -11.68 4.33 -2.92
C GLN A 90 -11.44 5.03 -1.58
N ASN A 91 -10.79 4.35 -0.66
CA ASN A 91 -10.58 4.90 0.68
C ASN A 91 -9.32 4.32 1.31
N VAL A 92 -8.67 5.11 2.15
CA VAL A 92 -7.45 4.72 2.85
C VAL A 92 -7.60 5.08 4.32
N VAL A 93 -7.46 4.08 5.20
CA VAL A 93 -7.61 4.30 6.63
C VAL A 93 -6.40 3.72 7.36
N ALA A 94 -5.74 4.55 8.16
CA ALA A 94 -4.61 4.09 8.97
C ALA A 94 -5.12 3.51 10.29
N GLN A 95 -4.60 2.34 10.65
CA GLN A 95 -4.94 1.68 11.91
C GLN A 95 -3.65 1.12 12.52
N GLY A 96 -3.06 1.85 13.46
CA GLY A 96 -1.79 1.43 14.06
C GLY A 96 -0.71 1.34 13.01
N ASP A 97 -0.07 0.18 12.90
CA ASP A 97 0.99 -0.04 11.93
C ASP A 97 0.45 -0.54 10.59
N ASN A 98 -0.87 -0.63 10.47
CA ASN A 98 -1.50 -1.12 9.25
C ASN A 98 -2.30 -0.02 8.58
N VAL A 99 -2.44 -0.15 7.27
CA VAL A 99 -3.29 0.75 6.50
C VAL A 99 -4.27 -0.12 5.73
N LYS A 100 -5.54 0.22 5.83
CA LYS A 100 -6.58 -0.49 5.11
C LYS A 100 -6.93 0.26 3.84
N LEU A 101 -6.85 -0.43 2.72
CA LEU A 101 -7.25 0.13 1.43
C LEU A 101 -8.57 -0.49 1.02
N SER A 102 -9.54 0.37 0.74
CA SER A 102 -10.83 -0.09 0.21
C SER A 102 -10.84 0.16 -1.28
N LEU A 103 -11.16 -0.87 -2.06
CA LEU A 103 -11.17 -0.79 -3.51
C LEU A 103 -12.59 -0.75 -4.04
N ASN A 104 -12.72 -0.20 -5.22
CA ASN A 104 -14.01 -0.22 -5.92
C ASN A 104 -14.32 -1.59 -6.47
#